data_d0f44448e520e36127bc19f1d2430b66
#
_entry.id   d0f44448e520e36127bc19f1d2430b66
#
_cell.length_a   1.000
_cell.length_b   1.000
_cell.length_c   1.000
_cell.angle_alpha   90.00
_cell.angle_beta   90.00
_cell.angle_gamma   90.00
#
_symmetry.space_group_name_H-M   'P 1'
#
loop_
_entity.id
_entity.type
_entity.pdbx_description
1 polymer ?
#
loop_
_entity_poly.entity_id
_entity_poly.type
_entity_poly.pdbx_seq_one_letter_code
_entity_poly.pdbx_strand_id
1 'polypeptide(L)' 'MKRYETVWEIFNQCPNNQMRDVFIDEVETDDIEAFLRNKLRGKEVSWEKTIQADGTILYDIVASGIRQRYSFTEI' A
#
# COMPACT_ATOMS: atom_id res chain seq x y z
N MET A 1 7.58 5.11 17.99
CA MET A 1 7.10 4.86 16.62
C MET A 1 7.86 3.71 16.00
N LYS A 2 7.16 2.88 15.24
CA LYS A 2 7.78 1.80 14.49
C LYS A 2 8.20 2.28 13.12
N ARG A 3 9.31 1.77 12.63
CA ARG A 3 9.82 2.08 11.29
C ARG A 3 9.56 0.90 10.38
N TYR A 4 9.05 1.18 9.20
CA TYR A 4 8.72 0.16 8.20
C TYR A 4 9.40 0.49 6.88
N GLU A 5 9.91 -0.56 6.23
CA GLU A 5 10.21 -0.48 4.80
C GLU A 5 8.91 -0.73 4.04
N THR A 6 8.56 0.17 3.15
CA THR A 6 7.31 0.08 2.40
C THR A 6 7.57 -0.16 0.93
N VAL A 7 6.74 -1.01 0.34
CA VAL A 7 6.68 -1.20 -1.11
C VAL A 7 5.26 -0.88 -1.56
N TRP A 8 5.11 0.15 -2.37
CA TRP A 8 3.82 0.58 -2.90
C TRP A 8 3.78 0.30 -4.39
N GLU A 9 2.90 -0.60 -4.79
CA GLU A 9 2.70 -1.00 -6.18
C GLU A 9 1.36 -0.47 -6.66
N ILE A 10 1.36 0.22 -7.80
CA ILE A 10 0.16 0.72 -8.46
C ILE A 10 -0.01 -0.05 -9.76
N PHE A 11 -1.13 -0.77 -9.89
CA PHE A 11 -1.43 -1.56 -11.07
C PHE A 11 -2.25 -0.72 -12.05
N ASN A 12 -1.58 -0.15 -13.05
CA ASN A 12 -2.26 0.61 -14.10
C ASN A 12 -2.80 -0.34 -15.16
N GLN A 13 -4.10 -0.29 -15.39
CA GLN A 13 -4.76 -1.07 -16.44
C GLN A 13 -4.79 -0.25 -17.72
N CYS A 14 -3.68 -0.26 -18.46
CA CYS A 14 -3.70 0.20 -19.85
C CYS A 14 -3.85 -0.99 -20.78
N PRO A 15 -4.71 -0.93 -21.83
CA PRO A 15 -5.00 -2.06 -22.68
C PRO A 15 -3.79 -2.69 -23.39
N ASN A 16 -2.69 -1.94 -23.54
CA ASN A 16 -1.49 -2.40 -24.24
C ASN A 16 -0.22 -2.35 -23.39
N ASN A 17 -0.33 -1.93 -22.12
CA ASN A 17 0.82 -1.80 -21.21
C ASN A 17 0.40 -2.25 -19.81
N GLN A 18 0.89 -3.41 -19.41
CA GLN A 18 0.84 -3.81 -18.01
C GLN A 18 1.96 -3.08 -17.25
N MET A 19 1.86 -1.77 -17.14
CA MET A 19 2.83 -0.99 -16.39
C MET A 19 2.43 -0.98 -14.92
N ARG A 20 3.34 -1.45 -14.09
CA ARG A 20 3.23 -1.41 -12.66
C ARG A 20 4.24 -0.41 -12.13
N ASP A 21 3.75 0.63 -11.47
CA ASP A 21 4.62 1.57 -10.77
C ASP A 21 4.96 1.01 -9.40
N VAL A 22 6.23 0.99 -9.04
CA VAL A 22 6.71 0.51 -7.75
C VAL A 22 7.49 1.61 -7.06
N PHE A 23 7.10 1.93 -5.83
CA PHE A 23 7.77 2.92 -4.99
C PHE A 23 8.24 2.25 -3.72
N ILE A 24 9.52 2.36 -3.40
CA ILE A 24 10.10 1.82 -2.17
C ILE A 24 10.49 2.99 -1.28
N ASP A 25 10.06 2.98 -0.03
CA ASP A 25 10.30 4.06 0.91
C ASP A 25 10.37 3.53 2.36
N GLU A 26 10.76 4.40 3.28
CA GLU A 26 10.71 4.12 4.72
C GLU A 26 9.68 5.04 5.37
N VAL A 27 8.87 4.47 6.26
CA VAL A 27 7.81 5.18 6.96
C VAL A 27 7.92 4.90 8.45
N GLU A 28 7.82 5.95 9.27
CA GLU A 28 7.66 5.82 10.71
C GLU A 28 6.21 6.12 11.07
N THR A 29 5.55 5.17 11.73
CA THR A 29 4.17 5.37 12.18
C THR A 29 3.84 4.43 13.32
N ASP A 30 2.94 4.86 14.19
CA ASP A 30 2.32 4.00 15.21
C ASP A 30 1.04 3.34 14.71
N ASP A 31 0.45 3.89 13.64
CA ASP A 31 -0.81 3.42 13.09
C ASP A 31 -0.75 3.44 11.56
N ILE A 32 -0.55 2.26 10.98
CA ILE A 32 -0.44 2.08 9.53
C ILE A 32 -1.75 2.49 8.83
N GLU A 33 -2.90 2.16 9.41
CA GLU A 33 -4.18 2.50 8.78
C GLU A 33 -4.43 4.00 8.75
N ALA A 34 -4.03 4.72 9.80
CA ALA A 34 -4.10 6.18 9.81
C ALA A 34 -3.19 6.79 8.73
N PHE A 35 -2.00 6.23 8.55
CA PHE A 35 -1.09 6.61 7.48
C PHE A 35 -1.72 6.41 6.10
N LEU A 36 -2.35 5.25 5.87
CA LEU A 36 -3.01 4.95 4.62
C LEU A 36 -4.19 5.87 4.34
N ARG A 37 -5.02 6.14 5.34
CA ARG A 37 -6.16 7.06 5.20
C ARG A 37 -5.70 8.46 4.84
N ASN A 38 -4.63 8.93 5.44
CA ASN A 38 -4.07 10.24 5.15
C ASN A 38 -3.50 10.32 3.73
N LYS A 39 -2.80 9.29 3.30
CA LYS A 39 -2.19 9.21 1.97
C LYS A 39 -3.25 9.12 0.87
N LEU A 40 -4.34 8.41 1.13
CA LEU A 40 -5.43 8.16 0.17
C LEU A 40 -6.63 9.08 0.40
N ARG A 41 -6.41 10.16 1.10
CA ARG A 41 -7.44 11.14 1.47
C ARG A 41 -8.15 11.69 0.24
N GLY A 42 -9.48 11.78 0.32
CA GLY A 42 -10.32 12.34 -0.74
C GLY A 42 -10.65 11.36 -1.87
N LYS A 43 -10.24 10.10 -1.75
CA LYS A 43 -10.53 9.04 -2.72
C LYS A 43 -11.49 8.03 -2.13
N GLU A 44 -12.32 7.43 -2.97
CA GLU A 44 -13.07 6.23 -2.58
C GLU A 44 -12.07 5.08 -2.44
N VAL A 45 -11.92 4.59 -1.23
CA VAL A 45 -10.89 3.62 -0.90
C VAL A 45 -11.50 2.45 -0.16
N SER A 46 -11.15 1.24 -0.60
CA SER A 46 -11.35 0.03 0.17
C SER A 46 -10.05 -0.75 0.20
N TRP A 47 -9.80 -1.47 1.29
CA TRP A 47 -8.62 -2.33 1.38
C TRP A 47 -8.91 -3.59 2.17
N GLU A 48 -8.09 -4.58 1.90
CA GLU A 48 -8.06 -5.84 2.63
C GLU A 48 -6.67 -6.05 3.22
N LYS A 49 -6.61 -6.29 4.51
CA LYS A 49 -5.35 -6.48 5.24
C LYS A 49 -5.02 -7.97 5.34
N THR A 50 -3.78 -8.31 5.03
CA THR A 50 -3.23 -9.65 5.20
C THR A 50 -1.91 -9.56 5.95
N ILE A 51 -1.69 -10.42 6.94
CA ILE A 51 -0.41 -10.54 7.63
C ILE A 51 0.27 -11.82 7.12
N GLN A 52 1.44 -11.66 6.53
CA GLN A 52 2.21 -12.78 6.00
C GLN A 52 2.95 -13.52 7.11
N ALA A 53 3.41 -14.72 6.81
CA ALA A 53 4.09 -15.58 7.79
C ALA A 53 5.38 -14.97 8.35
N ASP A 54 6.03 -14.09 7.59
CA ASP A 54 7.24 -13.39 8.01
C ASP A 54 6.96 -12.11 8.81
N GLY A 55 5.69 -11.79 9.06
CA GLY A 55 5.26 -10.60 9.77
C GLY A 55 5.02 -9.37 8.89
N THR A 56 5.27 -9.45 7.61
CA THR A 56 4.96 -8.36 6.67
C THR A 56 3.45 -8.14 6.61
N ILE A 57 3.03 -6.88 6.73
CA ILE A 57 1.63 -6.49 6.64
C ILE A 57 1.35 -6.02 5.22
N LEU A 58 0.41 -6.69 4.56
CA LEU A 58 0.06 -6.43 3.19
C LEU A 58 -1.35 -5.85 3.10
N TYR A 59 -1.49 -4.75 2.38
CA TYR A 59 -2.79 -4.14 2.08
C TYR A 59 -3.05 -4.22 0.59
N ASP A 60 -4.12 -4.93 0.21
CA ASP A 60 -4.67 -4.87 -1.14
C ASP A 60 -5.68 -3.74 -1.18
N ILE A 61 -5.40 -2.70 -1.96
CA ILE A 61 -6.14 -1.45 -1.95
C ILE A 61 -6.79 -1.25 -3.31
N VAL A 62 -8.05 -0.78 -3.28
CA VAL A 62 -8.72 -0.25 -4.47
C VAL A 62 -9.08 1.19 -4.17
N ALA A 63 -8.47 2.12 -4.88
CA ALA A 63 -8.70 3.55 -4.73
C ALA A 63 -9.12 4.14 -6.06
N SER A 64 -10.32 4.72 -6.11
CA SER A 64 -10.89 5.31 -7.35
C SER A 64 -10.86 4.34 -8.54
N GLY A 65 -11.12 3.06 -8.29
CA GLY A 65 -11.10 2.00 -9.29
C GLY A 65 -9.71 1.48 -9.68
N ILE A 66 -8.64 2.00 -9.09
CA ILE A 66 -7.28 1.58 -9.36
C ILE A 66 -6.81 0.62 -8.27
N ARG A 67 -6.36 -0.56 -8.69
CA ARG A 67 -5.80 -1.55 -7.76
C ARG A 67 -4.39 -1.17 -7.35
N GLN A 68 -4.12 -1.26 -6.06
CA GLN A 68 -2.83 -0.96 -5.48
C GLN A 68 -2.50 -2.00 -4.42
N ARG A 69 -1.20 -2.20 -4.18
CA ARG A 69 -0.72 -3.04 -3.10
C ARG A 69 0.30 -2.25 -2.28
N TYR A 70 0.11 -2.25 -0.98
CA TYR A 70 1.03 -1.59 -0.07
C TYR A 70 1.53 -2.60 0.95
N SER A 71 2.83 -2.82 1.01
CA SER A 71 3.41 -3.72 2.01
C SER A 71 4.23 -2.96 3.02
N PHE A 72 4.18 -3.41 4.26
CA PHE A 72 4.91 -2.83 5.37
C PHE A 72 5.72 -3.92 6.06
N THR A 73 7.03 -3.79 6.02
CA THR A 73 7.96 -4.69 6.69
C THR A 73 8.67 -3.92 7.79
N GLU A 74 8.52 -4.34 9.04
CA GLU A 74 9.17 -3.67 10.17
C GLU A 74 10.68 -3.86 10.08
N ILE A 75 11.39 -2.75 10.24
CA ILE A 75 12.84 -2.72 10.20
C ILE A 75 13.41 -2.77 11.63
#